data_5c5318c9c43fef3853e17b49f6fdde02
#
_entry.id   5c5318c9c43fef3853e17b49f6fdde02
#
_cell.length_a   1.000
_cell.length_b   1.000
_cell.length_c   1.000
_cell.angle_alpha   90.00
_cell.angle_beta   90.00
_cell.angle_gamma   90.00
#
_symmetry.space_group_name_H-M   'P 1'
#
loop_
_entity.id
_entity.type
_entity.pdbx_description
1 polymer ?
#
loop_
_entity_poly.entity_id
_entity_poly.type
_entity_poly.pdbx_seq_one_letter_code
_entity_poly.pdbx_strand_id
1 'polypeptide(L)'
;MNKLLLSASVALGATSLSFAQQTEKPNFLLFIADDCSHYDLGCYGSVDSKTPNIDRFATQGVRFTQAYQAVPMSSPTRHNLYTGLWPVRSGAYPNHTCADKGTLSVVHHLQPLGYKVALIGKSHIAPKSVFPFDLYVPPLKGGELNFEAIQKFISDCKANGEPFCLFVASNQPHTPWNK
;
A
#
# COMPACT_ATOMS: atom_id res chain seq x y z
N MET A 1 37.47 25.81 70.45
CA MET A 1 37.66 26.27 69.05
C MET A 1 37.24 25.12 68.12
N ASN A 2 35.97 25.13 67.70
CA ASN A 2 35.41 24.08 66.85
C ASN A 2 35.38 24.60 65.40
N LYS A 3 36.12 23.93 64.54
CA LYS A 3 36.07 24.20 63.08
C LYS A 3 34.99 23.35 62.45
N LEU A 4 33.90 23.98 62.04
CA LEU A 4 32.89 23.37 61.20
C LEU A 4 33.44 23.24 59.78
N LEU A 5 33.56 22.02 59.25
CA LEU A 5 33.83 21.74 57.87
C LEU A 5 32.48 21.64 57.13
N LEU A 6 32.17 22.58 56.26
CA LEU A 6 31.04 22.57 55.37
C LEU A 6 31.42 21.74 54.14
N SER A 7 30.83 20.56 53.97
CA SER A 7 30.95 19.74 52.79
C SER A 7 29.87 20.17 51.78
N ALA A 8 30.25 20.79 50.66
CA ALA A 8 29.37 21.10 49.56
C ALA A 8 29.30 19.89 48.61
N SER A 9 28.18 19.18 48.64
CA SER A 9 27.88 18.09 47.68
C SER A 9 27.35 18.72 46.40
N VAL A 10 28.16 18.69 45.34
CA VAL A 10 27.71 19.04 43.97
C VAL A 10 27.02 17.81 43.39
N ALA A 11 25.68 17.86 43.28
CA ALA A 11 24.91 16.86 42.57
C ALA A 11 25.00 17.13 41.07
N LEU A 12 25.80 16.36 40.32
CA LEU A 12 25.79 16.32 38.88
C LEU A 12 24.51 15.67 38.39
N GLY A 13 23.52 16.46 38.00
CA GLY A 13 22.32 15.98 37.30
C GLY A 13 22.70 15.52 35.90
N ALA A 14 22.81 14.21 35.70
CA ALA A 14 22.91 13.62 34.38
C ALA A 14 21.53 13.72 33.69
N THR A 15 21.35 14.76 32.87
CA THR A 15 20.21 14.80 31.94
C THR A 15 20.48 13.80 30.81
N SER A 16 19.87 12.62 30.91
CA SER A 16 19.81 11.66 29.81
C SER A 16 18.95 12.26 28.70
N LEU A 17 19.60 12.81 27.67
CA LEU A 17 18.95 13.14 26.41
C LEU A 17 18.54 11.80 25.75
N SER A 18 17.32 11.38 25.99
CA SER A 18 16.70 10.30 25.18
C SER A 18 16.53 10.85 23.78
N PHE A 19 17.48 10.55 22.90
CA PHE A 19 17.23 10.64 21.47
C PHE A 19 16.15 9.60 21.14
N ALA A 20 14.92 10.06 20.97
CA ALA A 20 13.90 9.24 20.34
C ALA A 20 14.44 8.86 18.97
N GLN A 21 14.84 7.61 18.79
CA GLN A 21 15.26 7.07 17.51
C GLN A 21 14.04 7.22 16.59
N GLN A 22 14.11 8.17 15.67
CA GLN A 22 13.06 8.39 14.70
C GLN A 22 13.07 7.16 13.79
N THR A 23 12.20 6.21 14.07
CA THR A 23 12.06 5.02 13.23
C THR A 23 11.60 5.47 11.86
N GLU A 24 12.40 5.18 10.84
CA GLU A 24 12.03 5.47 9.46
C GLU A 24 10.68 4.80 9.15
N LYS A 25 9.77 5.56 8.56
CA LYS A 25 8.46 5.04 8.18
C LYS A 25 8.63 4.04 7.04
N PRO A 26 8.05 2.84 7.13
CA PRO A 26 8.15 1.85 6.07
C PRO A 26 7.42 2.32 4.82
N ASN A 27 7.93 1.98 3.64
CA ASN A 27 7.20 2.13 2.39
C ASN A 27 6.28 0.93 2.17
N PHE A 28 5.14 1.18 1.52
CA PHE A 28 4.18 0.15 1.15
C PHE A 28 4.10 0.05 -0.37
N LEU A 29 4.28 -1.16 -0.89
CA LEU A 29 4.07 -1.49 -2.29
C LEU A 29 3.07 -2.64 -2.37
N LEU A 30 1.90 -2.38 -2.93
CA LEU A 30 0.85 -3.39 -3.16
C LEU A 30 0.73 -3.65 -4.65
N PHE A 31 1.09 -4.86 -5.06
CA PHE A 31 0.88 -5.32 -6.43
C PHE A 31 -0.44 -6.08 -6.53
N ILE A 32 -1.32 -5.64 -7.42
CA ILE A 32 -2.66 -6.20 -7.61
C ILE A 32 -2.76 -6.75 -9.02
N ALA A 33 -2.94 -8.06 -9.16
CA ALA A 33 -3.32 -8.70 -10.41
C ALA A 33 -4.84 -8.74 -10.53
N ASP A 34 -5.36 -8.54 -11.74
CA ASP A 34 -6.81 -8.52 -12.00
C ASP A 34 -7.28 -9.86 -12.53
N ASP A 35 -8.30 -10.44 -11.89
CA ASP A 35 -8.83 -11.77 -12.19
C ASP A 35 -7.78 -12.90 -12.12
N CYS A 36 -6.80 -12.78 -11.21
CA CYS A 36 -5.78 -13.79 -10.96
C CYS A 36 -6.23 -14.72 -9.82
N SER A 37 -6.30 -16.01 -10.11
CA SER A 37 -6.52 -17.03 -9.10
C SER A 37 -5.21 -17.43 -8.43
N HIS A 38 -5.27 -17.92 -7.19
CA HIS A 38 -4.07 -18.49 -6.54
C HIS A 38 -3.51 -19.69 -7.32
N TYR A 39 -4.34 -20.41 -8.06
CA TYR A 39 -3.90 -21.49 -8.95
C TYR A 39 -3.05 -21.03 -10.14
N ASP A 40 -3.04 -19.74 -10.42
CA ASP A 40 -2.24 -19.17 -11.51
C ASP A 40 -0.81 -18.83 -11.10
N LEU A 41 -0.44 -19.09 -9.85
CA LEU A 41 0.88 -18.75 -9.30
C LEU A 41 1.66 -20.00 -8.91
N GLY A 42 2.94 -20.08 -9.30
CA GLY A 42 3.82 -21.23 -9.02
C GLY A 42 3.97 -21.51 -7.53
N CYS A 43 4.11 -20.47 -6.69
CA CYS A 43 4.22 -20.62 -5.23
C CYS A 43 2.96 -21.23 -4.57
N TYR A 44 1.84 -21.31 -5.28
CA TYR A 44 0.62 -22.00 -4.86
C TYR A 44 0.38 -23.32 -5.60
N GLY A 45 1.37 -23.77 -6.40
CA GLY A 45 1.34 -25.07 -7.06
C GLY A 45 0.86 -25.07 -8.51
N SER A 46 0.81 -23.91 -9.18
CA SER A 46 0.54 -23.86 -10.62
C SER A 46 1.56 -24.70 -11.39
N VAL A 47 1.07 -25.54 -12.30
CA VAL A 47 1.92 -26.33 -13.21
C VAL A 47 2.07 -25.66 -14.57
N ASP A 48 1.10 -24.83 -14.94
CA ASP A 48 1.01 -24.19 -16.24
C ASP A 48 1.69 -22.83 -16.28
N SER A 49 1.55 -22.06 -15.20
CA SER A 49 2.14 -20.72 -15.09
C SER A 49 3.55 -20.77 -14.52
N LYS A 50 4.44 -19.98 -15.11
CA LYS A 50 5.82 -19.79 -14.64
C LYS A 50 5.95 -18.41 -14.01
N THR A 51 6.02 -18.35 -12.68
CA THR A 51 6.07 -17.09 -11.91
C THR A 51 7.33 -17.02 -11.01
N PRO A 52 8.56 -17.21 -11.58
CA PRO A 52 9.76 -17.43 -10.79
C PRO A 52 10.12 -16.26 -9.85
N ASN A 53 9.80 -15.03 -10.21
CA ASN A 53 10.06 -13.88 -9.36
C ASN A 53 9.10 -13.81 -8.18
N ILE A 54 7.81 -14.10 -8.39
CA ILE A 54 6.80 -14.17 -7.32
C ILE A 54 7.10 -15.35 -6.42
N ASP A 55 7.47 -16.50 -6.99
CA ASP A 55 7.81 -17.71 -6.25
C ASP A 55 9.01 -17.47 -5.33
N ARG A 56 10.07 -16.83 -5.85
CA ARG A 56 11.22 -16.42 -5.05
C ARG A 56 10.84 -15.43 -3.95
N PHE A 57 10.03 -14.44 -4.26
CA PHE A 57 9.56 -13.45 -3.29
C PHE A 57 8.75 -14.12 -2.16
N ALA A 58 7.90 -15.09 -2.49
CA ALA A 58 7.12 -15.85 -1.53
C ALA A 58 7.98 -16.63 -0.51
N THR A 59 9.23 -16.98 -0.84
CA THR A 59 10.16 -17.64 0.11
C THR A 59 10.78 -16.67 1.12
N GLN A 60 10.67 -15.36 0.89
CA GLN A 60 11.28 -14.31 1.70
C GLN A 60 10.28 -13.62 2.65
N GLY A 61 9.02 -14.02 2.59
CA GLY A 61 7.93 -13.40 3.33
C GLY A 61 6.90 -14.39 3.83
N VAL A 62 5.71 -13.89 4.11
CA VAL A 62 4.57 -14.69 4.55
C VAL A 62 3.65 -14.97 3.36
N ARG A 63 3.36 -16.26 3.14
CA ARG A 63 2.40 -16.71 2.13
C ARG A 63 1.10 -17.11 2.82
N PHE A 64 0.01 -16.43 2.45
CA PHE A 64 -1.33 -16.74 2.95
C PHE A 64 -1.94 -17.85 2.10
N THR A 65 -2.27 -18.97 2.71
CA THR A 65 -2.91 -20.11 2.03
C THR A 65 -4.43 -19.98 1.92
N GLN A 66 -5.02 -19.08 2.72
CA GLN A 66 -6.46 -18.81 2.75
C GLN A 66 -6.69 -17.30 2.85
N ALA A 67 -6.70 -16.63 1.71
CA ALA A 67 -7.04 -15.22 1.59
C ALA A 67 -8.24 -15.08 0.65
N TYR A 68 -9.30 -14.43 1.14
CA TYR A 68 -10.57 -14.33 0.42
C TYR A 68 -10.94 -12.88 0.17
N GLN A 69 -11.47 -12.62 -1.00
CA GLN A 69 -12.05 -11.31 -1.33
C GLN A 69 -13.43 -11.16 -0.71
N ALA A 70 -13.85 -9.92 -0.46
CA ALA A 70 -15.19 -9.64 0.04
C ALA A 70 -16.29 -10.08 -0.94
N VAL A 71 -16.06 -9.92 -2.24
CA VAL A 71 -16.93 -10.37 -3.34
C VAL A 71 -16.07 -10.68 -4.57
N PRO A 72 -16.52 -11.62 -5.45
CA PRO A 72 -15.74 -12.04 -6.62
C PRO A 72 -15.92 -11.08 -7.81
N MET A 73 -15.78 -9.78 -7.59
CA MET A 73 -15.93 -8.75 -8.62
C MET A 73 -14.90 -7.63 -8.39
N SER A 74 -14.28 -7.16 -9.47
CA SER A 74 -13.16 -6.24 -9.45
C SER A 74 -13.49 -4.91 -8.73
N SER A 75 -14.57 -4.20 -9.09
CA SER A 75 -14.89 -2.90 -8.52
C SER A 75 -15.20 -2.96 -7.02
N PRO A 76 -16.14 -3.80 -6.54
CA PRO A 76 -16.40 -3.90 -5.10
C PRO A 76 -15.20 -4.34 -4.28
N THR A 77 -14.38 -5.27 -4.79
CA THR A 77 -13.16 -5.71 -4.10
C THR A 77 -12.15 -4.59 -3.98
N ARG A 78 -11.97 -3.77 -5.03
CA ARG A 78 -11.06 -2.62 -4.98
C ARG A 78 -11.55 -1.55 -4.01
N HIS A 79 -12.86 -1.26 -3.98
CA HIS A 79 -13.44 -0.39 -2.96
C HIS A 79 -13.19 -0.92 -1.54
N ASN A 80 -13.40 -2.22 -1.30
CA ASN A 80 -13.10 -2.85 -0.02
C ASN A 80 -11.61 -2.73 0.34
N LEU A 81 -10.71 -3.02 -0.61
CA LEU A 81 -9.26 -2.94 -0.39
C LEU A 81 -8.80 -1.54 0.00
N TYR A 82 -9.32 -0.50 -0.66
CA TYR A 82 -8.89 0.87 -0.40
C TYR A 82 -9.61 1.55 0.76
N THR A 83 -10.79 1.07 1.18
CA THR A 83 -11.57 1.67 2.28
C THR A 83 -11.54 0.85 3.56
N GLY A 84 -11.20 -0.44 3.49
CA GLY A 84 -11.34 -1.37 4.61
C GLY A 84 -12.78 -1.73 4.94
N LEU A 85 -13.77 -1.24 4.16
CA LEU A 85 -15.19 -1.45 4.40
C LEU A 85 -15.75 -2.52 3.47
N TRP A 86 -16.65 -3.34 3.99
CA TRP A 86 -17.44 -4.24 3.17
C TRP A 86 -18.23 -3.46 2.10
N PRO A 87 -18.37 -3.99 0.86
CA PRO A 87 -19.01 -3.25 -0.23
C PRO A 87 -20.42 -2.76 0.08
N VAL A 88 -21.20 -3.54 0.81
CA VAL A 88 -22.56 -3.12 1.26
C VAL A 88 -22.48 -1.88 2.17
N ARG A 89 -21.45 -1.78 3.02
CA ARG A 89 -21.28 -0.66 3.94
C ARG A 89 -20.73 0.59 3.26
N SER A 90 -19.94 0.43 2.21
CA SER A 90 -19.39 1.55 1.45
C SER A 90 -20.30 2.04 0.33
N GLY A 91 -21.42 1.38 0.08
CA GLY A 91 -22.31 1.65 -1.06
C GLY A 91 -21.84 1.06 -2.39
N ALA A 92 -20.60 0.57 -2.47
CA ALA A 92 -20.02 0.04 -3.72
C ALA A 92 -20.33 -1.46 -3.91
N TYR A 93 -21.56 -1.89 -3.62
CA TYR A 93 -21.93 -3.30 -3.65
C TYR A 93 -22.06 -3.89 -5.05
N PRO A 94 -22.82 -3.31 -6.02
CA PRO A 94 -22.83 -3.84 -7.37
C PRO A 94 -21.53 -3.49 -8.12
N ASN A 95 -21.22 -4.25 -9.16
CA ASN A 95 -20.09 -3.92 -10.01
C ASN A 95 -20.32 -2.58 -10.74
N HIS A 96 -19.25 -1.83 -11.01
CA HIS A 96 -19.29 -0.53 -11.68
C HIS A 96 -20.06 0.57 -10.92
N THR A 97 -20.17 0.46 -9.60
CA THR A 97 -20.79 1.48 -8.75
C THR A 97 -19.76 2.36 -8.03
N CYS A 98 -20.24 3.25 -7.20
CA CYS A 98 -19.43 4.21 -6.46
C CYS A 98 -19.55 3.98 -4.97
N ALA A 99 -18.50 4.28 -4.22
CA ALA A 99 -18.61 4.40 -2.77
C ALA A 99 -19.45 5.63 -2.40
N ASP A 100 -20.11 5.56 -1.25
CA ASP A 100 -20.86 6.68 -0.70
C ASP A 100 -19.94 7.88 -0.44
N LYS A 101 -20.44 9.09 -0.74
CA LYS A 101 -19.71 10.32 -0.47
C LYS A 101 -19.41 10.45 1.02
N GLY A 102 -18.18 10.83 1.35
CA GLY A 102 -17.72 10.93 2.74
C GLY A 102 -17.11 9.66 3.30
N THR A 103 -17.14 8.54 2.55
CA THR A 103 -16.34 7.37 2.89
C THR A 103 -14.86 7.73 2.90
N LEU A 104 -14.14 7.34 3.94
CA LEU A 104 -12.69 7.50 4.01
C LEU A 104 -11.98 6.30 3.39
N SER A 105 -10.90 6.59 2.67
CA SER A 105 -10.02 5.56 2.11
C SER A 105 -8.64 5.59 2.78
N VAL A 106 -7.81 4.61 2.49
CA VAL A 106 -6.41 4.54 2.92
C VAL A 106 -5.65 5.83 2.64
N VAL A 107 -6.01 6.56 1.58
CA VAL A 107 -5.39 7.85 1.23
C VAL A 107 -5.61 8.88 2.35
N HIS A 108 -6.85 9.01 2.85
CA HIS A 108 -7.19 9.93 3.94
C HIS A 108 -6.47 9.61 5.25
N HIS A 109 -6.12 8.34 5.46
CA HIS A 109 -5.42 7.90 6.67
C HIS A 109 -3.89 8.06 6.57
N LEU A 110 -3.33 7.87 5.38
CA LEU A 110 -1.88 7.90 5.19
C LEU A 110 -1.32 9.30 4.91
N GLN A 111 -2.04 10.14 4.15
CA GLN A 111 -1.57 11.50 3.84
C GLN A 111 -1.29 12.36 5.10
N PRO A 112 -2.16 12.39 6.14
CA PRO A 112 -1.85 13.13 7.37
C PRO A 112 -0.62 12.62 8.12
N LEU A 113 -0.20 11.38 7.85
CA LEU A 113 1.03 10.80 8.36
C LEU A 113 2.25 11.13 7.50
N GLY A 114 2.10 11.92 6.44
CA GLY A 114 3.17 12.35 5.54
C GLY A 114 3.50 11.38 4.42
N TYR A 115 2.65 10.37 4.17
CA TYR A 115 2.85 9.47 3.03
C TYR A 115 2.38 10.09 1.72
N LYS A 116 3.13 9.83 0.66
CA LYS A 116 2.64 9.97 -0.72
C LYS A 116 1.89 8.70 -1.12
N VAL A 117 0.65 8.83 -1.53
CA VAL A 117 -0.20 7.68 -1.88
C VAL A 117 -0.52 7.71 -3.37
N ALA A 118 -0.09 6.68 -4.10
CA ALA A 118 -0.27 6.61 -5.55
C ALA A 118 -0.98 5.34 -6.00
N LEU A 119 -1.70 5.45 -7.12
CA LEU A 119 -2.28 4.34 -7.86
C LEU A 119 -1.77 4.38 -9.30
N ILE A 120 -1.09 3.34 -9.75
CA ILE A 120 -0.62 3.19 -11.13
C ILE A 120 -1.22 1.92 -11.72
N GLY A 121 -1.95 2.08 -12.82
CA GLY A 121 -2.68 1.01 -13.49
C GLY A 121 -4.20 1.10 -13.32
N LYS A 122 -4.88 -0.04 -13.23
CA LYS A 122 -6.34 -0.14 -13.18
C LYS A 122 -6.91 0.46 -11.89
N SER A 123 -7.83 1.41 -12.01
CA SER A 123 -8.54 1.99 -10.87
C SER A 123 -9.83 1.24 -10.53
N HIS A 124 -10.83 1.30 -11.40
CA HIS A 124 -12.17 0.70 -11.26
C HIS A 124 -12.87 1.06 -9.94
N ILE A 125 -12.65 2.26 -9.45
CA ILE A 125 -13.20 2.83 -8.21
C ILE A 125 -13.72 4.25 -8.44
N ALA A 126 -14.69 4.66 -7.66
CA ALA A 126 -15.27 6.00 -7.71
C ALA A 126 -15.96 6.33 -6.36
N PRO A 127 -16.23 7.61 -6.04
CA PRO A 127 -15.81 8.80 -6.75
C PRO A 127 -14.36 9.23 -6.37
N LYS A 128 -13.75 10.12 -7.14
CA LYS A 128 -12.41 10.65 -6.85
C LYS A 128 -12.28 11.29 -5.46
N SER A 129 -13.36 11.88 -4.93
CA SER A 129 -13.37 12.48 -3.59
C SER A 129 -13.16 11.48 -2.46
N VAL A 130 -13.45 10.20 -2.68
CA VAL A 130 -13.19 9.11 -1.74
C VAL A 130 -11.78 8.55 -1.92
N PHE A 131 -11.19 8.73 -3.11
CA PHE A 131 -9.87 8.19 -3.45
C PHE A 131 -8.95 9.30 -3.98
N PRO A 132 -8.59 10.30 -3.14
CA PRO A 132 -7.80 11.46 -3.57
C PRO A 132 -6.29 11.13 -3.61
N PHE A 133 -5.88 10.16 -4.43
CA PHE A 133 -4.48 9.81 -4.61
C PHE A 133 -3.62 11.03 -4.99
N ASP A 134 -2.42 11.14 -4.45
CA ASP A 134 -1.45 12.17 -4.83
C ASP A 134 -1.05 12.03 -6.30
N LEU A 135 -1.01 10.78 -6.79
CA LEU A 135 -0.77 10.46 -8.20
C LEU A 135 -1.68 9.30 -8.65
N TYR A 136 -2.38 9.51 -9.75
CA TYR A 136 -3.04 8.43 -10.48
C TYR A 136 -2.55 8.40 -11.93
N VAL A 137 -2.00 7.26 -12.35
CA VAL A 137 -1.57 7.00 -13.72
C VAL A 137 -2.37 5.82 -14.27
N PRO A 138 -3.22 6.01 -15.28
CA PRO A 138 -3.99 4.91 -15.86
C PRO A 138 -3.07 3.92 -16.60
N PRO A 139 -3.59 2.71 -16.91
CA PRO A 139 -2.86 1.75 -17.75
C PRO A 139 -2.52 2.34 -19.11
N LEU A 140 -1.44 1.86 -19.71
CA LEU A 140 -1.10 2.13 -21.09
C LEU A 140 -2.11 1.45 -22.04
N LYS A 141 -1.99 1.75 -23.35
CA LYS A 141 -2.78 1.09 -24.38
C LYS A 141 -2.59 -0.43 -24.29
N GLY A 142 -3.69 -1.18 -24.34
CA GLY A 142 -3.66 -2.64 -24.12
C GLY A 142 -3.71 -3.07 -22.66
N GLY A 143 -3.85 -2.15 -21.72
CA GLY A 143 -3.97 -2.46 -20.30
C GLY A 143 -2.64 -2.71 -19.59
N GLU A 144 -1.53 -2.40 -20.23
CA GLU A 144 -0.19 -2.60 -19.68
C GLU A 144 0.15 -1.59 -18.57
N LEU A 145 1.00 -2.02 -17.64
CA LEU A 145 1.52 -1.14 -16.60
C LEU A 145 2.52 -0.13 -17.16
N ASN A 146 2.45 1.10 -16.69
CA ASN A 146 3.44 2.13 -16.96
C ASN A 146 4.61 1.99 -15.97
N PHE A 147 5.60 1.17 -16.31
CA PHE A 147 6.79 0.93 -15.46
C PHE A 147 7.65 2.19 -15.29
N GLU A 148 7.70 3.06 -16.28
CA GLU A 148 8.42 4.33 -16.18
C GLU A 148 7.80 5.23 -15.11
N ALA A 149 6.47 5.33 -15.07
CA ALA A 149 5.76 6.07 -14.02
C ALA A 149 5.97 5.48 -12.62
N ILE A 150 6.03 4.14 -12.50
CA ILE A 150 6.33 3.45 -11.25
C ILE A 150 7.73 3.83 -10.78
N GLN A 151 8.74 3.69 -11.63
CA GLN A 151 10.13 4.01 -11.30
C GLN A 151 10.29 5.48 -10.93
N LYS A 152 9.68 6.38 -11.71
CA LYS A 152 9.73 7.81 -11.45
C LYS A 152 9.13 8.15 -10.09
N PHE A 153 7.94 7.65 -9.77
CA PHE A 153 7.28 7.90 -8.47
C PHE A 153 8.15 7.47 -7.29
N ILE A 154 8.71 6.25 -7.36
CA ILE A 154 9.58 5.72 -6.30
C ILE A 154 10.85 6.56 -6.17
N SER A 155 11.46 6.96 -7.29
CA SER A 155 12.68 7.78 -7.30
C SER A 155 12.44 9.18 -6.73
N ASP A 156 11.32 9.82 -7.10
CA ASP A 156 10.93 11.14 -6.58
C ASP A 156 10.71 11.09 -5.06
N CYS A 157 9.95 10.12 -4.56
CA CYS A 157 9.73 9.95 -3.13
C CYS A 157 11.05 9.73 -2.37
N LYS A 158 11.94 8.89 -2.92
CA LYS A 158 13.25 8.63 -2.33
C LYS A 158 14.12 9.90 -2.30
N ALA A 159 14.14 10.67 -3.37
CA ALA A 159 14.92 11.91 -3.47
C ALA A 159 14.44 12.96 -2.46
N ASN A 160 13.14 12.99 -2.18
CA ASN A 160 12.52 13.93 -1.25
C ASN A 160 12.49 13.42 0.21
N GLY A 161 12.91 12.18 0.48
CA GLY A 161 12.81 11.58 1.81
C GLY A 161 11.35 11.36 2.26
N GLU A 162 10.42 11.19 1.30
CA GLU A 162 8.98 11.02 1.56
C GLU A 162 8.63 9.52 1.62
N PRO A 163 8.00 9.01 2.69
CA PRO A 163 7.46 7.67 2.72
C PRO A 163 6.30 7.55 1.74
N PHE A 164 6.14 6.39 1.11
CA PHE A 164 5.08 6.18 0.12
C PHE A 164 4.25 4.93 0.35
N CYS A 165 3.01 4.97 -0.13
CA CYS A 165 2.15 3.82 -0.36
C CYS A 165 1.77 3.78 -1.84
N LEU A 166 2.29 2.81 -2.56
CA LEU A 166 2.10 2.66 -4.00
C LEU A 166 1.27 1.41 -4.31
N PHE A 167 0.14 1.63 -4.95
CA PHE A 167 -0.68 0.56 -5.53
C PHE A 167 -0.34 0.42 -7.02
N VAL A 168 0.20 -0.75 -7.38
CA VAL A 168 0.49 -1.14 -8.77
C VAL A 168 -0.57 -2.14 -9.19
N ALA A 169 -1.53 -1.70 -9.97
CA ALA A 169 -2.71 -2.48 -10.31
C ALA A 169 -2.69 -2.91 -11.79
N SER A 170 -2.23 -4.14 -12.04
CA SER A 170 -2.22 -4.73 -13.38
C SER A 170 -3.64 -5.01 -13.87
N ASN A 171 -3.85 -4.89 -15.18
CA ASN A 171 -5.05 -5.41 -15.84
C ASN A 171 -4.94 -6.92 -16.12
N GLN A 172 -3.74 -7.48 -16.07
CA GLN A 172 -3.53 -8.89 -16.35
C GLN A 172 -3.73 -9.73 -15.09
N PRO A 173 -4.24 -10.97 -15.22
CA PRO A 173 -4.61 -11.68 -16.45
C PRO A 173 -6.06 -11.51 -16.91
N HIS A 174 -6.76 -10.40 -16.55
CA HIS A 174 -8.13 -10.13 -17.04
C HIS A 174 -8.21 -10.13 -18.58
N THR A 175 -9.30 -10.66 -19.12
CA THR A 175 -9.57 -10.63 -20.58
C THR A 175 -9.76 -9.19 -21.10
N PRO A 176 -9.46 -8.88 -22.40
CA PRO A 176 -8.87 -9.77 -23.40
C PRO A 176 -7.38 -10.02 -23.14
N TRP A 177 -6.97 -11.26 -23.31
CA TRP A 177 -5.56 -11.62 -23.09
C TRP A 177 -4.67 -11.08 -24.22
N ASN A 178 -3.51 -10.58 -23.87
CA ASN A 178 -2.50 -10.22 -24.85
C ASN A 178 -1.99 -11.48 -25.53
N LYS A 179 -1.99 -11.46 -26.87
CA LYS A 179 -1.49 -12.56 -27.70
C LYS A 179 0.01 -12.43 -27.87
#